data_30ac173662f74194f01558d207911631
#
_entry.id   30ac173662f74194f01558d207911631
#
_cell.length_a   1.000
_cell.length_b   1.000
_cell.length_c   1.000
_cell.angle_alpha   90.00
_cell.angle_beta   90.00
_cell.angle_gamma   90.00
#
_symmetry.space_group_name_H-M   'P 1'
#
loop_
_entity.id
_entity.type
_entity.pdbx_description
1 polymer ?
#
loop_
_entity_poly.entity_id
_entity_poly.type
_entity_poly.pdbx_seq_one_letter_code
_entity_poly.pdbx_strand_id
1 'polypeptide(L)'
;MNKLNIAIAGTGFGASVHLPALRYSENLNAYSFFHHKESKKEEIENKYGLKCYCDWGELISNNNIDGIIIATPPESRFELAKEALKNKKHLLLEKPVAITSEEIEILQRIALKDNLSVCVD
;
A
#
# COMPACT_ATOMS: atom_id res chain seq x y z
N MET A 1 19.95 -7.23 9.61
CA MET A 1 18.55 -6.88 9.87
C MET A 1 17.73 -7.04 8.59
N ASN A 2 16.60 -7.72 8.69
CA ASN A 2 15.74 -7.93 7.54
C ASN A 2 15.00 -6.65 7.17
N LYS A 3 14.87 -6.39 5.87
CA LYS A 3 14.09 -5.27 5.39
C LYS A 3 12.60 -5.59 5.50
N LEU A 4 11.80 -4.56 5.72
CA LEU A 4 10.35 -4.70 5.65
C LEU A 4 9.91 -4.68 4.18
N ASN A 5 9.01 -5.57 3.82
CA ASN A 5 8.49 -5.67 2.47
C ASN A 5 7.28 -4.78 2.28
N ILE A 6 7.37 -3.88 1.31
CA ILE A 6 6.35 -2.85 1.07
C ILE A 6 5.72 -3.06 -0.31
N ALA A 7 4.40 -3.10 -0.35
CA ALA A 7 3.65 -3.12 -1.60
C ALA A 7 3.19 -1.69 -1.92
N ILE A 8 3.03 -1.40 -3.21
CA ILE A 8 2.58 -0.10 -3.68
C ILE A 8 1.27 -0.26 -4.42
N ALA A 9 0.20 0.37 -3.92
CA ALA A 9 -1.07 0.42 -4.61
C ALA A 9 -1.17 1.76 -5.34
N GLY A 10 -1.22 1.69 -6.68
CA GLY A 10 -1.21 2.87 -7.53
C GLY A 10 0.07 2.95 -8.34
N THR A 11 -0.06 3.03 -9.67
CA THR A 11 1.08 2.97 -10.58
C THR A 11 1.47 4.33 -11.18
N GLY A 12 0.73 5.39 -10.87
CA GLY A 12 1.10 6.75 -11.28
C GLY A 12 2.14 7.32 -10.33
N PHE A 13 1.67 8.10 -9.35
CA PHE A 13 2.55 8.70 -8.36
C PHE A 13 3.31 7.67 -7.53
N GLY A 14 2.65 6.55 -7.21
CA GLY A 14 3.29 5.48 -6.46
C GLY A 14 4.52 4.93 -7.15
N ALA A 15 4.44 4.72 -8.46
CA ALA A 15 5.58 4.20 -9.22
C ALA A 15 6.66 5.27 -9.43
N SER A 16 6.29 6.52 -9.72
CA SER A 16 7.26 7.56 -10.06
C SER A 16 8.01 8.12 -8.84
N VAL A 17 7.37 8.13 -7.69
CA VAL A 17 7.95 8.72 -6.47
C VAL A 17 8.33 7.66 -5.44
N HIS A 18 7.39 6.77 -5.10
CA HIS A 18 7.62 5.84 -3.99
C HIS A 18 8.54 4.67 -4.35
N LEU A 19 8.47 4.17 -5.59
CA LEU A 19 9.33 3.05 -5.96
C LEU A 19 10.82 3.41 -5.89
N PRO A 20 11.27 4.55 -6.47
CA PRO A 20 12.66 4.95 -6.32
C PRO A 20 13.06 5.15 -4.86
N ALA A 21 12.18 5.74 -4.06
CA ALA A 21 12.46 5.97 -2.63
C ALA A 21 12.67 4.65 -1.88
N LEU A 22 11.82 3.65 -2.15
CA LEU A 22 11.97 2.34 -1.52
C LEU A 22 13.25 1.65 -1.96
N ARG A 23 13.61 1.76 -3.23
CA ARG A 23 14.83 1.15 -3.75
C ARG A 23 16.09 1.78 -3.18
N TYR A 24 16.00 3.02 -2.75
CA TYR A 24 17.11 3.73 -2.12
C TYR A 24 17.22 3.44 -0.62
N SER A 25 16.16 2.93 -0.02
CA SER A 25 16.11 2.68 1.42
C SER A 25 16.96 1.48 1.83
N GLU A 26 17.62 1.58 2.98
CA GLU A 26 18.35 0.47 3.56
C GLU A 26 17.44 -0.45 4.37
N ASN A 27 16.27 0.03 4.78
CA ASN A 27 15.40 -0.67 5.71
C ASN A 27 14.11 -1.19 5.07
N LEU A 28 13.75 -0.68 3.89
CA LEU A 28 12.52 -1.04 3.21
C LEU A 28 12.82 -1.67 1.85
N ASN A 29 12.00 -2.62 1.48
CA ASN A 29 12.14 -3.34 0.22
C ASN A 29 10.86 -3.18 -0.61
N ALA A 30 11.02 -2.72 -1.86
CA ALA A 30 9.90 -2.67 -2.80
C ALA A 30 9.57 -4.11 -3.20
N TYR A 31 8.40 -4.60 -2.81
CA TYR A 31 8.06 -6.01 -2.93
C TYR A 31 7.11 -6.31 -4.08
N SER A 32 6.03 -5.52 -4.21
CA SER A 32 5.02 -5.76 -5.24
C SER A 32 4.20 -4.51 -5.50
N PHE A 33 3.42 -4.58 -6.59
CA PHE A 33 2.43 -3.55 -6.93
C PHE A 33 1.02 -4.11 -6.80
N PHE A 34 0.06 -3.19 -6.72
CA PHE A 34 -1.35 -3.50 -6.90
C PHE A 34 -1.94 -2.61 -7.98
N HIS A 35 -2.71 -3.20 -8.88
CA HIS A 35 -3.52 -2.48 -9.86
C HIS A 35 -4.83 -3.22 -10.05
N HIS A 36 -5.93 -2.50 -10.03
CA HIS A 36 -7.26 -3.15 -10.10
C HIS A 36 -7.57 -3.76 -11.47
N LYS A 37 -6.86 -3.38 -12.53
CA LYS A 37 -7.11 -3.90 -13.87
C LYS A 37 -6.13 -5.01 -14.23
N GLU A 38 -6.66 -6.21 -14.45
CA GLU A 38 -5.91 -7.38 -14.87
C GLU A 38 -5.14 -7.12 -16.16
N SER A 39 -5.72 -6.31 -17.07
CA SER A 39 -5.09 -5.98 -18.35
C SER A 39 -3.80 -5.19 -18.22
N LYS A 40 -3.54 -4.58 -17.06
CA LYS A 40 -2.33 -3.80 -16.81
C LYS A 40 -1.22 -4.60 -16.14
N LYS A 41 -1.52 -5.80 -15.67
CA LYS A 41 -0.61 -6.61 -14.87
C LYS A 41 0.72 -6.87 -15.57
N GLU A 42 0.67 -7.39 -16.77
CA GLU A 42 1.89 -7.77 -17.53
C GLU A 42 2.76 -6.55 -17.81
N GLU A 43 2.13 -5.45 -18.23
CA GLU A 43 2.84 -4.20 -18.50
C GLU A 43 3.58 -3.69 -17.26
N ILE A 44 2.91 -3.71 -16.11
CA ILE A 44 3.48 -3.24 -14.85
C ILE A 44 4.62 -4.16 -14.41
N GLU A 45 4.43 -5.46 -14.49
CA GLU A 45 5.47 -6.42 -14.11
C GLU A 45 6.71 -6.29 -14.99
N ASN A 46 6.51 -6.13 -16.29
CA ASN A 46 7.61 -5.97 -17.22
C ASN A 46 8.35 -4.65 -17.02
N LYS A 47 7.61 -3.58 -16.74
CA LYS A 47 8.21 -2.25 -16.60
C LYS A 47 9.02 -2.11 -15.30
N TYR A 48 8.51 -2.64 -14.20
CA TYR A 48 9.12 -2.42 -12.89
C TYR A 48 9.84 -3.62 -12.30
N GLY A 49 9.69 -4.79 -12.89
CA GLY A 49 10.36 -5.99 -12.40
C GLY A 49 9.81 -6.52 -11.08
N LEU A 50 8.57 -6.19 -10.75
CA LEU A 50 7.92 -6.62 -9.52
C LEU A 50 6.58 -7.24 -9.84
N LYS A 51 6.16 -8.21 -9.03
CA LYS A 51 4.86 -8.83 -9.18
C LYS A 51 3.75 -7.81 -8.98
N CYS A 52 2.73 -7.85 -9.81
CA CYS A 52 1.55 -7.01 -9.69
C CYS A 52 0.34 -7.84 -9.28
N TYR A 53 -0.25 -7.53 -8.16
CA TYR A 53 -1.50 -8.14 -7.70
C TYR A 53 -2.66 -7.35 -8.29
N CYS A 54 -3.71 -8.06 -8.68
CA CYS A 54 -4.94 -7.43 -9.15
C CYS A 54 -6.14 -7.73 -8.24
N ASP A 55 -5.92 -8.55 -7.22
CA ASP A 55 -6.91 -8.86 -6.18
C ASP A 55 -6.38 -8.33 -4.86
N TRP A 56 -7.10 -7.36 -4.27
CA TRP A 56 -6.68 -6.73 -3.02
C TRP A 56 -6.59 -7.73 -1.87
N GLY A 57 -7.57 -8.63 -1.77
CA GLY A 57 -7.57 -9.66 -0.73
C GLY A 57 -6.35 -10.56 -0.80
N GLU A 58 -5.92 -10.92 -2.00
CA GLU A 58 -4.74 -11.74 -2.20
C GLU A 58 -3.48 -11.01 -1.73
N LEU A 59 -3.36 -9.71 -2.05
CA LEU A 59 -2.22 -8.93 -1.64
C LEU A 59 -2.16 -8.79 -0.11
N ILE A 60 -3.25 -8.38 0.52
CA ILE A 60 -3.25 -8.11 1.95
C ILE A 60 -3.18 -9.37 2.81
N SER A 61 -3.48 -10.53 2.25
CA SER A 61 -3.35 -11.80 2.98
C SER A 61 -1.94 -12.41 2.87
N ASN A 62 -1.06 -11.80 2.08
CA ASN A 62 0.31 -12.29 1.94
C ASN A 62 1.13 -11.90 3.17
N ASN A 63 1.56 -12.89 3.94
CA ASN A 63 2.31 -12.66 5.18
C ASN A 63 3.71 -12.10 4.94
N ASN A 64 4.21 -12.13 3.72
CA ASN A 64 5.50 -11.55 3.40
C ASN A 64 5.45 -10.03 3.19
N ILE A 65 4.25 -9.47 3.10
CA ILE A 65 4.07 -8.03 2.96
C ILE A 65 3.85 -7.41 4.34
N ASP A 66 4.69 -6.46 4.72
CA ASP A 66 4.64 -5.82 6.03
C ASP A 66 3.87 -4.50 6.02
N GLY A 67 3.92 -3.78 4.91
CA GLY A 67 3.25 -2.50 4.79
C GLY A 67 2.85 -2.20 3.35
N ILE A 68 1.97 -1.22 3.20
CA ILE A 68 1.43 -0.85 1.90
C ILE A 68 1.37 0.67 1.77
N ILE A 69 1.87 1.17 0.64
CA ILE A 69 1.70 2.56 0.27
C ILE A 69 0.44 2.64 -0.61
N ILE A 70 -0.57 3.38 -0.15
CA ILE A 70 -1.81 3.52 -0.91
C ILE A 70 -1.85 4.89 -1.58
N ALA A 71 -1.61 4.88 -2.90
CA ALA A 71 -1.58 6.06 -3.75
C ALA A 71 -2.62 5.97 -4.87
N THR A 72 -3.71 5.24 -4.62
CA THR A 72 -4.84 5.11 -5.53
C THR A 72 -5.72 6.35 -5.47
N PRO A 73 -6.71 6.51 -6.39
CA PRO A 73 -7.65 7.63 -6.29
C PRO A 73 -8.32 7.69 -4.92
N PRO A 74 -8.62 8.92 -4.42
CA PRO A 74 -9.13 9.10 -3.06
C PRO A 74 -10.38 8.30 -2.70
N GLU A 75 -11.25 8.04 -3.67
CA GLU A 75 -12.53 7.38 -3.44
C GLU A 75 -12.40 5.97 -2.88
N SER A 76 -11.31 5.28 -3.22
CA SER A 76 -11.12 3.90 -2.81
C SER A 76 -10.25 3.75 -1.57
N ARG A 77 -9.61 4.83 -1.13
CA ARG A 77 -8.56 4.73 -0.09
C ARG A 77 -9.04 4.20 1.25
N PHE A 78 -10.19 4.69 1.71
CA PHE A 78 -10.66 4.29 3.03
C PHE A 78 -10.90 2.78 3.14
N GLU A 79 -11.61 2.21 2.17
CA GLU A 79 -11.91 0.78 2.21
C GLU A 79 -10.65 -0.06 2.07
N LEU A 80 -9.75 0.31 1.15
CA LEU A 80 -8.48 -0.40 0.99
C LEU A 80 -7.64 -0.30 2.27
N ALA A 81 -7.56 0.88 2.85
CA ALA A 81 -6.79 1.09 4.09
C ALA A 81 -7.36 0.28 5.24
N LYS A 82 -8.68 0.29 5.41
CA LYS A 82 -9.33 -0.43 6.49
C LYS A 82 -9.06 -1.93 6.39
N GLU A 83 -9.22 -2.49 5.20
CA GLU A 83 -8.98 -3.92 4.99
C GLU A 83 -7.50 -4.28 5.21
N ALA A 84 -6.59 -3.43 4.77
CA ALA A 84 -5.15 -3.66 4.98
C ALA A 84 -4.80 -3.66 6.47
N LEU A 85 -5.32 -2.70 7.24
CA LEU A 85 -5.09 -2.65 8.68
C LEU A 85 -5.66 -3.88 9.39
N LYS A 86 -6.84 -4.35 8.97
CA LYS A 86 -7.43 -5.55 9.53
C LYS A 86 -6.58 -6.79 9.26
N ASN A 87 -5.76 -6.75 8.24
CA ASN A 87 -4.81 -7.81 7.89
C ASN A 87 -3.40 -7.52 8.41
N LYS A 88 -3.28 -6.62 9.39
CA LYS A 88 -2.03 -6.33 10.11
C LYS A 88 -0.95 -5.70 9.24
N LYS A 89 -1.34 -4.87 8.27
CA LYS A 89 -0.38 -4.15 7.44
C LYS A 89 -0.21 -2.71 7.92
N HIS A 90 1.04 -2.23 7.97
CA HIS A 90 1.32 -0.82 8.18
C HIS A 90 0.96 -0.04 6.92
N LEU A 91 0.63 1.25 7.06
CA LEU A 91 0.18 2.04 5.93
C LEU A 91 0.91 3.38 5.79
N LEU A 92 1.14 3.76 4.54
CA LEU A 92 1.42 5.14 4.16
C LEU A 92 0.31 5.54 3.17
N LEU A 93 -0.43 6.59 3.50
CA LEU A 93 -1.54 7.08 2.68
C LEU A 93 -1.14 8.38 1.99
N GLU A 94 -1.31 8.44 0.67
CA GLU A 94 -1.08 9.66 -0.08
C GLU A 94 -2.19 10.69 0.14
N LYS A 95 -1.84 11.94 0.07
CA LYS A 95 -2.82 13.04 0.12
C LYS A 95 -3.14 13.54 -1.30
N PRO A 96 -4.28 14.20 -1.51
CA PRO A 96 -5.26 14.50 -0.47
C PRO A 96 -5.94 13.25 0.01
N VAL A 97 -6.00 13.10 1.33
CA VAL A 97 -6.74 11.99 1.93
C VAL A 97 -8.20 12.42 1.91
N ALA A 98 -8.91 12.06 0.84
CA ALA A 98 -10.31 12.46 0.66
C ALA A 98 -11.22 11.58 1.51
N ILE A 99 -10.98 11.59 2.82
CA ILE A 99 -11.76 10.82 3.77
C ILE A 99 -12.22 11.78 4.88
N THR A 100 -13.33 11.43 5.49
CA THR A 100 -13.90 12.24 6.56
C THR A 100 -13.11 12.06 7.85
N SER A 101 -13.35 12.95 8.82
CA SER A 101 -12.72 12.81 10.13
C SER A 101 -13.16 11.51 10.82
N GLU A 102 -14.40 11.08 10.62
CA GLU A 102 -14.89 9.81 11.17
C GLU A 102 -14.10 8.62 10.60
N GLU A 103 -13.83 8.65 9.30
CA GLU A 103 -13.05 7.59 8.66
C GLU A 103 -11.63 7.54 9.20
N ILE A 104 -11.00 8.70 9.38
CA ILE A 104 -9.67 8.78 9.98
C ILE A 104 -9.68 8.17 11.38
N GLU A 105 -10.68 8.49 12.19
CA GLU A 105 -10.81 7.93 13.53
C GLU A 105 -10.93 6.41 13.52
N ILE A 106 -11.69 5.86 12.57
CA ILE A 106 -11.82 4.42 12.42
C ILE A 106 -10.46 3.79 12.13
N LEU A 107 -9.71 4.35 11.18
CA LEU A 107 -8.39 3.83 10.83
C LEU A 107 -7.42 3.91 12.01
N GLN A 108 -7.42 5.02 12.74
CA GLN A 108 -6.57 5.19 13.91
C GLN A 108 -6.90 4.17 15.00
N ARG A 109 -8.18 3.92 15.22
CA ARG A 109 -8.62 2.95 16.22
C ARG A 109 -8.13 1.53 15.89
N ILE A 110 -8.26 1.13 14.62
CA ILE A 110 -7.78 -0.19 14.20
C ILE A 110 -6.26 -0.26 14.36
N ALA A 111 -5.55 0.77 13.93
CA ALA A 111 -4.09 0.81 14.00
C ALA A 111 -3.60 0.71 15.45
N LEU A 112 -4.20 1.46 16.36
CA LEU A 112 -3.81 1.44 17.77
C LEU A 112 -4.03 0.07 18.40
N LYS A 113 -5.16 -0.57 18.08
CA LYS A 113 -5.49 -1.88 18.63
C LYS A 113 -4.44 -2.93 18.26
N ASP A 114 -3.95 -2.88 17.04
CA ASP A 114 -3.00 -3.88 16.53
C ASP A 114 -1.56 -3.38 16.48
N ASN A 115 -1.30 -2.22 17.09
CA ASN A 115 0.03 -1.62 17.15
C ASN A 115 0.64 -1.40 15.76
N LEU A 116 -0.16 -0.88 14.84
CA LEU A 116 0.25 -0.60 13.46
C LEU A 116 0.53 0.87 13.26
N SER A 117 1.41 1.18 12.32
CA SER A 117 1.74 2.56 11.95
C SER A 117 0.89 2.98 10.75
N VAL A 118 0.30 4.17 10.84
CA VAL A 118 -0.40 4.81 9.73
C VAL A 118 0.17 6.20 9.56
N CYS A 119 0.77 6.44 8.40
CA CYS A 119 1.35 7.75 8.08
C CYS A 119 0.59 8.35 6.90
N VAL A 120 0.48 9.68 6.89
CA VAL A 120 -0.11 10.43 5.78
C VAL A 120 0.97 11.31 5.19
N ASP A 121 1.16 11.20 3.88
CA ASP A 121 2.18 11.97 3.17
C ASP A 121 1.57 13.20 2.50
#